data_06c41f1317710481803c0dfb2a51df03
#
_entry.id   06c41f1317710481803c0dfb2a51df03
#
_cell.length_a   1.000
_cell.length_b   1.000
_cell.length_c   1.000
_cell.angle_alpha   90.00
_cell.angle_beta   90.00
_cell.angle_gamma   90.00
#
_symmetry.space_group_name_H-M   'P 1'
#
loop_
_entity.id
_entity.type
_entity.pdbx_description
1 polymer ?
#
loop_
_entity_poly.entity_id
_entity_poly.type
_entity_poly.pdbx_seq_one_letter_code
_entity_poly.pdbx_strand_id
1 'polypeptide(L)'
;MADKTTLLVTAMPNPSEQESMQAYLKGVLPLLLGAGGQLVKRVKISGALTGKPPHGVVLVMDFPDGEQLERMFASEAYAALVPSRDKGFASMDICFAADL
;
A
#
# COMPACT_ATOMS: atom_id res chain seq x y z
N MET A 1 4.44 -2.38 -23.68
CA MET A 1 2.99 -2.50 -23.53
C MET A 1 2.62 -2.43 -22.05
N ALA A 2 1.62 -1.63 -21.74
CA ALA A 2 1.18 -1.49 -20.37
C ALA A 2 0.42 -2.75 -19.93
N ASP A 3 0.85 -3.35 -18.84
CA ASP A 3 0.18 -4.50 -18.25
C ASP A 3 -0.54 -4.11 -16.99
N LYS A 4 -1.81 -4.49 -16.92
CA LYS A 4 -2.60 -4.32 -15.71
C LYS A 4 -1.96 -5.07 -14.55
N THR A 5 -1.93 -4.44 -13.38
CA THR A 5 -1.41 -5.09 -12.17
C THR A 5 -2.30 -4.78 -10.97
N THR A 6 -2.23 -5.63 -9.98
CA THR A 6 -2.92 -5.43 -8.70
C THR A 6 -1.88 -5.13 -7.63
N LEU A 7 -2.11 -4.08 -6.87
CA LEU A 7 -1.31 -3.74 -5.70
C LEU A 7 -1.95 -4.39 -4.49
N LEU A 8 -1.18 -5.18 -3.76
CA LEU A 8 -1.61 -5.80 -2.52
C LEU A 8 -0.71 -5.31 -1.39
N VAL A 9 -1.31 -4.60 -0.44
CA VAL A 9 -0.56 -4.09 0.71
C VAL A 9 -1.14 -4.71 1.98
N THR A 10 -0.24 -5.22 2.83
CA THR A 10 -0.61 -5.66 4.17
C THR A 10 0.19 -4.84 5.17
N ALA A 11 -0.48 -4.34 6.21
CA ALA A 11 0.17 -3.40 7.12
C ALA A 11 -0.34 -3.52 8.54
N MET A 12 0.56 -3.26 9.48
CA MET A 12 0.23 -3.12 10.89
C MET A 12 0.55 -1.68 11.30
N PRO A 13 -0.47 -0.83 11.51
CA PRO A 13 -0.24 0.52 11.99
C PRO A 13 0.44 0.54 13.34
N ASN A 14 1.26 1.56 13.58
CA ASN A 14 1.86 1.78 14.88
C ASN A 14 0.98 2.77 15.67
N PRO A 15 0.25 2.31 16.71
CA PRO A 15 -0.71 3.16 17.41
C PRO A 15 -0.08 4.35 18.13
N SER A 16 1.21 4.29 18.44
CA SER A 16 1.91 5.40 19.08
C SER A 16 2.46 6.42 18.09
N GLU A 17 2.30 6.20 16.78
CA GLU A 17 2.86 7.06 15.72
C GLU A 17 1.79 7.45 14.70
N GLN A 18 0.62 7.89 15.19
CA GLN A 18 -0.51 8.21 14.31
C GLN A 18 -0.22 9.37 13.36
N GLU A 19 0.55 10.37 13.81
CA GLU A 19 0.92 11.50 12.96
C GLU A 19 1.72 11.04 11.73
N SER A 20 2.70 10.17 11.95
CA SER A 20 3.52 9.64 10.86
C SER A 20 2.68 8.79 9.91
N MET A 21 1.79 7.97 10.45
CA MET A 21 0.87 7.17 9.65
C MET A 21 -0.02 8.07 8.78
N GLN A 22 -0.61 9.12 9.37
CA GLN A 22 -1.45 10.04 8.63
C GLN A 22 -0.67 10.80 7.56
N ALA A 23 0.56 11.21 7.87
CA ALA A 23 1.41 11.90 6.91
C ALA A 23 1.71 11.01 5.70
N TYR A 24 2.00 9.73 5.95
CA TYR A 24 2.23 8.77 4.86
C TYR A 24 0.97 8.60 4.00
N LEU A 25 -0.17 8.36 4.62
CA LEU A 25 -1.42 8.14 3.90
C LEU A 25 -1.82 9.37 3.06
N LYS A 26 -1.68 10.57 3.62
CA LYS A 26 -1.95 11.81 2.89
C LYS A 26 -1.04 11.99 1.69
N GLY A 27 0.22 11.59 1.81
CA GLY A 27 1.18 11.76 0.74
C GLY A 27 1.07 10.68 -0.34
N VAL A 28 0.79 9.43 0.05
CA VAL A 28 0.78 8.31 -0.90
C VAL A 28 -0.50 8.26 -1.71
N LEU A 29 -1.63 8.68 -1.15
CA LEU A 29 -2.91 8.56 -1.86
C LEU A 29 -2.92 9.32 -3.19
N PRO A 30 -2.49 10.59 -3.27
CA PRO A 30 -2.42 11.29 -4.56
C PRO A 30 -1.51 10.59 -5.57
N LEU A 31 -0.41 9.98 -5.10
CA LEU A 31 0.52 9.27 -5.98
C LEU A 31 -0.13 8.02 -6.55
N LEU A 32 -0.87 7.27 -5.74
CA LEU A 32 -1.59 6.08 -6.19
C LEU A 32 -2.67 6.45 -7.21
N LEU A 33 -3.46 7.47 -6.91
CA LEU A 33 -4.50 7.93 -7.82
C LEU A 33 -3.91 8.50 -9.11
N GLY A 34 -2.79 9.21 -9.02
CA GLY A 34 -2.10 9.74 -10.19
C GLY A 34 -1.53 8.66 -11.09
N ALA A 35 -1.25 7.48 -10.55
CA ALA A 35 -0.81 6.31 -11.33
C ALA A 35 -1.99 5.51 -11.89
N GLY A 36 -3.22 5.98 -11.72
CA GLY A 36 -4.42 5.32 -12.24
C GLY A 36 -5.03 4.30 -11.32
N GLY A 37 -4.70 4.35 -10.03
CA GLY A 37 -5.17 3.39 -9.06
C GLY A 37 -6.67 3.43 -8.84
N GLN A 38 -7.29 2.25 -8.76
CA GLN A 38 -8.69 2.07 -8.42
C GLN A 38 -8.80 1.14 -7.22
N LEU A 39 -9.45 1.62 -6.17
CA LEU A 39 -9.62 0.83 -4.96
C LEU A 39 -10.56 -0.35 -5.24
N VAL A 40 -10.07 -1.56 -4.99
CA VAL A 40 -10.91 -2.77 -5.05
C VAL A 40 -11.49 -3.05 -3.68
N LYS A 41 -10.63 -3.11 -2.65
CA LYS A 41 -11.07 -3.39 -1.29
C LYS A 41 -10.04 -2.93 -0.28
N ARG A 42 -10.54 -2.50 0.86
CA ARG A 42 -9.71 -2.18 2.02
C ARG A 42 -10.39 -2.77 3.24
N VAL A 43 -9.70 -3.68 3.94
CA VAL A 43 -10.28 -4.42 5.06
C VAL A 43 -9.32 -4.48 6.21
N LYS A 44 -9.86 -4.69 7.40
CA LYS A 44 -9.09 -5.03 8.59
C LYS A 44 -9.31 -6.51 8.88
N ILE A 45 -8.21 -7.24 9.12
CA ILE A 45 -8.30 -8.65 9.47
C ILE A 45 -8.92 -8.75 10.86
N SER A 46 -10.03 -9.51 10.96
CA SER A 46 -10.74 -9.68 12.22
C SER A 46 -10.38 -10.96 12.96
N GLY A 47 -9.79 -11.91 12.25
CA GLY A 47 -9.38 -13.19 12.85
C GLY A 47 -8.85 -14.13 11.78
N ALA A 48 -8.26 -15.24 12.22
CA ALA A 48 -7.76 -16.28 11.33
C ALA A 48 -8.44 -17.59 11.66
N LEU A 49 -8.93 -18.29 10.63
CA LEU A 49 -9.44 -19.64 10.79
C LEU A 49 -8.29 -20.62 10.98
N THR A 50 -7.24 -20.42 10.18
CA THR A 50 -6.01 -21.24 10.27
C THR A 50 -4.82 -20.31 10.10
N GLY A 51 -3.69 -20.68 10.70
CA GLY A 51 -2.45 -19.93 10.56
C GLY A 51 -2.47 -18.58 11.27
N LYS A 52 -1.46 -17.77 10.99
CA LYS A 52 -1.32 -16.43 11.54
C LYS A 52 -1.62 -15.41 10.46
N PRO A 53 -2.47 -14.40 10.70
CA PRO A 53 -2.64 -13.31 9.74
C PRO A 53 -1.33 -12.52 9.63
N PRO A 54 -0.95 -12.09 8.41
CA PRO A 54 0.32 -11.39 8.23
C PRO A 54 0.33 -10.01 8.90
N HIS A 55 -0.75 -9.24 8.74
CA HIS A 55 -0.87 -7.87 9.28
C HIS A 55 -2.34 -7.53 9.51
N GLY A 56 -2.58 -6.39 10.21
CA GLY A 56 -3.93 -6.01 10.60
C GLY A 56 -4.80 -5.45 9.47
N VAL A 57 -4.20 -4.78 8.49
CA VAL A 57 -4.93 -4.09 7.42
C VAL A 57 -4.47 -4.62 6.07
N VAL A 58 -5.43 -4.83 5.16
CA VAL A 58 -5.16 -5.26 3.79
C VAL A 58 -5.79 -4.27 2.82
N LEU A 59 -5.00 -3.82 1.85
CA LEU A 59 -5.44 -2.93 0.78
C LEU A 59 -5.24 -3.63 -0.56
N VAL A 60 -6.27 -3.60 -1.41
CA VAL A 60 -6.20 -4.12 -2.78
C VAL A 60 -6.60 -3.01 -3.73
N MET A 61 -5.73 -2.70 -4.69
CA MET A 61 -5.99 -1.70 -5.71
C MET A 61 -5.57 -2.23 -7.08
N ASP A 62 -6.34 -1.91 -8.10
CA ASP A 62 -6.01 -2.24 -9.49
C ASP A 62 -5.40 -1.03 -10.19
N PHE A 63 -4.42 -1.29 -11.04
CA PHE A 63 -3.74 -0.29 -11.85
C PHE A 63 -3.70 -0.73 -13.30
N PRO A 64 -3.97 0.19 -14.25
CA PRO A 64 -3.97 -0.19 -15.67
C PRO A 64 -2.56 -0.41 -16.24
N ASP A 65 -1.54 0.17 -15.61
CA ASP A 65 -0.16 0.13 -16.10
C ASP A 65 0.80 -0.13 -14.95
N GLY A 66 1.28 -1.38 -14.86
CA GLY A 66 2.21 -1.78 -13.81
C GLY A 66 3.54 -1.04 -13.85
N GLU A 67 4.01 -0.69 -15.05
CA GLU A 67 5.27 0.07 -15.17
C GLU A 67 5.12 1.47 -14.58
N GLN A 68 3.99 2.11 -14.80
CA GLN A 68 3.71 3.43 -14.22
C GLN A 68 3.67 3.34 -12.69
N LEU A 69 3.07 2.28 -12.15
CA LEU A 69 3.04 2.06 -10.72
C LEU A 69 4.44 1.85 -10.16
N GLU A 70 5.26 1.04 -10.82
CA GLU A 70 6.65 0.83 -10.40
C GLU A 70 7.45 2.12 -10.43
N ARG A 71 7.27 2.95 -11.47
CA ARG A 71 7.92 4.25 -11.54
C ARG A 71 7.50 5.17 -10.41
N MET A 72 6.24 5.11 -10.01
CA MET A 72 5.76 5.90 -8.87
C MET A 72 6.48 5.49 -7.58
N PHE A 73 6.61 4.20 -7.32
CA PHE A 73 7.32 3.72 -6.13
C PHE A 73 8.83 4.02 -6.18
N ALA A 74 9.40 4.18 -7.36
CA ALA A 74 10.80 4.55 -7.54
C ALA A 74 11.03 6.08 -7.56
N SER A 75 9.96 6.87 -7.46
CA SER A 75 10.05 8.33 -7.58
C SER A 75 10.57 8.98 -6.31
N GLU A 76 11.11 10.20 -6.47
CA GLU A 76 11.54 11.01 -5.33
C GLU A 76 10.36 11.40 -4.43
N ALA A 77 9.18 11.60 -5.03
CA ALA A 77 7.98 11.94 -4.27
C ALA A 77 7.62 10.80 -3.30
N TYR A 78 7.72 9.54 -3.75
CA TYR A 78 7.48 8.41 -2.86
C TYR A 78 8.62 8.25 -1.84
N ALA A 79 9.87 8.42 -2.27
CA ALA A 79 11.03 8.31 -1.37
C ALA A 79 10.91 9.27 -0.18
N ALA A 80 10.33 10.45 -0.40
CA ALA A 80 10.11 11.42 0.67
C ALA A 80 9.12 10.93 1.73
N LEU A 81 8.28 9.95 1.40
CA LEU A 81 7.29 9.39 2.34
C LEU A 81 7.81 8.20 3.13
N VAL A 82 8.95 7.63 2.73
CA VAL A 82 9.47 6.42 3.36
C VAL A 82 9.74 6.59 4.86
N PRO A 83 10.32 7.71 5.34
CA PRO A 83 10.50 7.89 6.78
C PRO A 83 9.16 7.86 7.56
N SER A 84 8.12 8.49 7.02
CA SER A 84 6.79 8.47 7.65
C SER A 84 6.18 7.07 7.62
N ARG A 85 6.37 6.34 6.51
CA ARG A 85 5.92 4.95 6.40
C ARG A 85 6.59 4.08 7.47
N ASP A 86 7.91 4.15 7.57
CA ASP A 86 8.66 3.29 8.48
C ASP A 86 8.39 3.60 9.94
N LYS A 87 8.04 4.84 10.25
CA LYS A 87 7.70 5.25 11.60
C LYS A 87 6.22 4.97 11.92
N GLY A 88 5.35 5.22 10.95
CA GLY A 88 3.89 5.12 11.13
C GLY A 88 3.34 3.70 11.12
N PHE A 89 4.10 2.73 10.62
CA PHE A 89 3.68 1.34 10.55
C PHE A 89 4.73 0.44 11.19
N ALA A 90 4.27 -0.45 12.06
CA ALA A 90 5.15 -1.45 12.68
C ALA A 90 5.68 -2.44 11.62
N SER A 91 4.86 -2.73 10.61
CA SER A 91 5.26 -3.53 9.46
C SER A 91 4.37 -3.20 8.28
N MET A 92 4.92 -3.35 7.08
CA MET A 92 4.18 -3.15 5.84
C MET A 92 4.84 -3.95 4.73
N ASP A 93 4.04 -4.75 4.04
CA ASP A 93 4.47 -5.44 2.83
C ASP A 93 3.68 -4.87 1.65
N ILE A 94 4.41 -4.53 0.59
CA ILE A 94 3.83 -3.98 -0.64
C ILE A 94 4.16 -4.96 -1.74
N CYS A 95 3.14 -5.55 -2.35
CA CYS A 95 3.31 -6.60 -3.34
C CYS A 95 2.57 -6.27 -4.63
N PHE A 96 3.14 -6.68 -5.75
CA PHE A 96 2.46 -6.66 -7.03
C PHE A 96 1.89 -8.04 -7.30
N ALA A 97 0.67 -8.08 -7.81
CA ALA A 97 -0.04 -9.33 -8.07
C ALA A 97 -0.69 -9.29 -9.44
N ALA A 98 -0.95 -10.47 -9.98
CA ALA A 98 -1.65 -10.63 -11.23
C ALA A 98 -2.84 -11.57 -11.01
N ASP A 99 -3.85 -11.45 -11.85
CA ASP A 99 -4.99 -12.37 -11.81
C ASP A 99 -4.53 -13.80 -12.10
N LEU A 100 -5.12 -14.75 -11.41
CA LEU A 100 -4.86 -16.17 -11.64
C LEU A 100 -5.45 -16.66 -12.96
#